data_5f7d798ecd85e7240af9fc09c32b9fb8
#
_entry.id   5f7d798ecd85e7240af9fc09c32b9fb8
#
_cell.length_a   1.000
_cell.length_b   1.000
_cell.length_c   1.000
_cell.angle_alpha   90.00
_cell.angle_beta   90.00
_cell.angle_gamma   90.00
#
_symmetry.space_group_name_H-M   'P 1'
#
loop_
_entity.id
_entity.type
_entity.pdbx_description
1 polymer ?
#
loop_
_entity_poly.entity_id
_entity_poly.type
_entity_poly.pdbx_seq_one_letter_code
_entity_poly.pdbx_strand_id
1 'polypeptide(L)'
;KANNKPVVLMLYGPSGVGKTESAKSISKTMGGELLRIQFSMMQTTEAYNYVFGAEHSKGSFARDMMARESNVILIDEFDKVNPAFYNAFYELFDEGRYVDTNYDVNLGQAIFLLTCNFGSEEEIKKILGPAMFSRIGCCIAYEELSTEQKQTIVHNWYESILSVLKADEKEEIEKTDILDWFIKNAERYDNIRILKTKLENAIFDRLSEVFIIS
;
A
#
# COMPACT_ATOMS: atom_id res chain seq x y z
N LYS A 1 28.77 5.42 -15.58
CA LYS A 1 27.38 5.77 -15.99
C LYS A 1 26.50 5.30 -14.88
N ALA A 2 25.78 6.19 -14.20
CA ALA A 2 24.76 5.79 -13.24
C ALA A 2 23.76 4.90 -14.00
N ASN A 3 23.43 3.74 -13.39
CA ASN A 3 22.47 2.82 -13.98
C ASN A 3 21.10 3.50 -13.87
N ASN A 4 20.62 4.07 -14.99
CA ASN A 4 19.36 4.82 -15.03
C ASN A 4 18.16 3.86 -15.16
N LYS A 5 18.22 2.76 -14.39
CA LYS A 5 17.21 1.70 -14.34
C LYS A 5 16.39 1.84 -13.05
N PRO A 6 15.07 1.69 -13.12
CA PRO A 6 14.25 1.69 -11.90
C PRO A 6 14.58 0.49 -11.02
N VAL A 7 14.32 0.64 -9.74
CA VAL A 7 14.35 -0.46 -8.78
C VAL A 7 12.94 -1.03 -8.68
N VAL A 8 12.78 -2.34 -8.88
CA VAL A 8 11.49 -3.03 -8.80
C VAL A 8 11.54 -4.05 -7.67
N LEU A 9 10.73 -3.87 -6.65
CA LEU A 9 10.65 -4.75 -5.48
C LEU A 9 9.23 -5.32 -5.36
N MET A 10 9.15 -6.62 -5.06
CA MET A 10 7.88 -7.30 -4.78
C MET A 10 7.75 -7.55 -3.28
N LEU A 11 6.73 -6.98 -2.66
CA LEU A 11 6.36 -7.21 -1.27
C LEU A 11 5.23 -8.25 -1.25
N TYR A 12 5.50 -9.45 -0.76
CA TYR A 12 4.54 -10.54 -0.79
C TYR A 12 4.24 -11.12 0.59
N GLY A 13 3.10 -11.79 0.74
CA GLY A 13 2.66 -12.40 2.00
C GLY A 13 1.22 -12.06 2.35
N PRO A 14 0.72 -12.44 3.53
CA PRO A 14 -0.67 -12.30 3.94
C PRO A 14 -1.21 -10.88 3.84
N SER A 15 -2.54 -10.75 3.71
CA SER A 15 -3.18 -9.44 3.74
C SER A 15 -3.14 -8.83 5.14
N GLY A 16 -2.95 -7.51 5.23
CA GLY A 16 -3.03 -6.79 6.50
C GLY A 16 -1.76 -6.80 7.35
N VAL A 17 -0.63 -7.30 6.82
CA VAL A 17 0.66 -7.35 7.55
C VAL A 17 1.53 -6.09 7.39
N GLY A 18 1.06 -5.06 6.67
CA GLY A 18 1.76 -3.78 6.60
C GLY A 18 2.51 -3.49 5.30
N LYS A 19 2.38 -4.29 4.22
CA LYS A 19 3.06 -4.06 2.94
C LYS A 19 2.85 -2.63 2.40
N THR A 20 1.61 -2.17 2.35
CA THR A 20 1.26 -0.80 1.90
C THR A 20 1.76 0.28 2.85
N GLU A 21 1.76 0.02 4.17
CA GLU A 21 2.29 0.97 5.17
C GLU A 21 3.81 1.11 5.06
N SER A 22 4.52 0.03 4.76
CA SER A 22 5.96 0.10 4.46
C SER A 22 6.26 0.98 3.25
N ALA A 23 5.46 0.85 2.17
CA ALA A 23 5.59 1.71 0.99
C ALA A 23 5.39 3.20 1.31
N LYS A 24 4.38 3.53 2.13
CA LYS A 24 4.16 4.91 2.61
C LYS A 24 5.33 5.44 3.42
N SER A 25 5.88 4.62 4.33
CA SER A 25 7.02 4.99 5.17
C SER A 25 8.27 5.24 4.33
N ILE A 26 8.55 4.40 3.34
CA ILE A 26 9.67 4.57 2.41
C ILE A 26 9.50 5.88 1.63
N SER A 27 8.31 6.13 1.06
CA SER A 27 8.04 7.35 0.29
C SER A 27 8.25 8.60 1.15
N LYS A 28 7.70 8.62 2.36
CA LYS A 28 7.86 9.73 3.31
C LYS A 28 9.32 10.00 3.65
N THR A 29 10.14 8.95 3.82
CA THR A 29 11.57 9.06 4.11
C THR A 29 12.34 9.62 2.92
N MET A 30 11.94 9.26 1.69
CA MET A 30 12.57 9.74 0.46
C MET A 30 12.06 11.10 -0.01
N GLY A 31 11.02 11.63 0.60
CA GLY A 31 10.38 12.90 0.28
C GLY A 31 9.26 12.77 -0.76
N GLY A 32 8.17 13.49 -0.53
CA GLY A 32 6.96 13.51 -1.35
C GLY A 32 5.93 12.44 -1.01
N GLU A 33 4.72 12.65 -1.48
CA GLU A 33 3.62 11.69 -1.29
C GLU A 33 3.76 10.47 -2.18
N LEU A 34 3.34 9.31 -1.63
CA LEU A 34 3.36 8.04 -2.35
C LEU A 34 2.33 8.05 -3.49
N LEU A 35 2.79 7.86 -4.72
CA LEU A 35 1.88 7.51 -5.80
C LEU A 35 1.45 6.05 -5.62
N ARG A 36 0.16 5.84 -5.31
CA ARG A 36 -0.44 4.50 -5.18
C ARG A 36 -1.38 4.23 -6.35
N ILE A 37 -1.12 3.14 -7.06
CA ILE A 37 -1.94 2.66 -8.16
C ILE A 37 -2.46 1.27 -7.79
N GLN A 38 -3.76 1.06 -7.91
CA GLN A 38 -4.42 -0.19 -7.55
C GLN A 38 -5.13 -0.79 -8.76
N PHE A 39 -4.62 -1.89 -9.27
CA PHE A 39 -5.15 -2.52 -10.47
C PHE A 39 -6.35 -3.45 -10.23
N SER A 40 -6.65 -3.82 -8.99
CA SER A 40 -7.81 -4.69 -8.68
C SER A 40 -9.15 -4.13 -9.16
N MET A 41 -9.24 -2.81 -9.32
CA MET A 41 -10.43 -2.13 -9.84
C MET A 41 -10.42 -1.98 -11.38
N MET A 42 -9.34 -2.38 -12.04
CA MET A 42 -9.09 -2.11 -13.47
C MET A 42 -9.20 -3.40 -14.30
N GLN A 43 -10.39 -3.97 -14.42
CA GLN A 43 -10.62 -5.17 -15.25
C GLN A 43 -11.48 -4.93 -16.50
N THR A 44 -11.77 -3.66 -16.80
CA THR A 44 -12.70 -3.24 -17.86
C THR A 44 -11.96 -2.54 -19.01
N THR A 45 -12.72 -2.15 -20.04
CA THR A 45 -12.23 -1.29 -21.15
C THR A 45 -11.61 0.03 -20.62
N GLU A 46 -12.11 0.55 -19.50
CA GLU A 46 -11.55 1.74 -18.83
C GLU A 46 -10.13 1.48 -18.32
N ALA A 47 -9.86 0.28 -17.82
CA ALA A 47 -8.51 -0.12 -17.42
C ALA A 47 -7.53 -0.15 -18.59
N TYR A 48 -7.96 -0.64 -19.74
CA TYR A 48 -7.16 -0.61 -20.95
C TYR A 48 -6.81 0.83 -21.34
N ASN A 49 -7.81 1.71 -21.37
CA ASN A 49 -7.62 3.12 -21.70
C ASN A 49 -6.74 3.84 -20.65
N TYR A 50 -6.81 3.45 -19.40
CA TYR A 50 -5.93 3.98 -18.36
C TYR A 50 -4.48 3.57 -18.57
N VAL A 51 -4.21 2.30 -18.89
CA VAL A 51 -2.86 1.77 -19.09
C VAL A 51 -2.27 2.26 -20.43
N PHE A 52 -2.98 2.16 -21.53
CA PHE A 52 -2.44 2.45 -22.86
C PHE A 52 -2.73 3.85 -23.36
N GLY A 53 -3.53 4.63 -22.64
CA GLY A 53 -3.99 5.94 -23.05
C GLY A 53 -5.17 5.87 -24.02
N ALA A 54 -5.96 6.93 -24.04
CA ALA A 54 -7.01 7.16 -25.01
C ALA A 54 -7.09 8.65 -25.33
N GLU A 55 -7.52 9.02 -26.55
CA GLU A 55 -7.50 10.40 -27.06
C GLU A 55 -8.27 11.43 -26.17
N HIS A 56 -9.20 10.97 -25.37
CA HIS A 56 -10.02 11.84 -24.50
C HIS A 56 -10.12 11.33 -23.05
N SER A 57 -9.19 10.48 -22.60
CA SER A 57 -9.23 10.00 -21.23
C SER A 57 -8.86 11.10 -20.25
N LYS A 58 -9.67 11.28 -19.21
CA LYS A 58 -9.43 12.25 -18.13
C LYS A 58 -8.22 11.91 -17.25
N GLY A 59 -7.72 10.67 -17.29
CA GLY A 59 -6.56 10.17 -16.58
C GLY A 59 -5.91 9.03 -17.33
N SER A 60 -4.59 8.88 -17.18
CA SER A 60 -3.84 7.73 -17.66
C SER A 60 -2.72 7.40 -16.68
N PHE A 61 -2.25 6.18 -16.73
CA PHE A 61 -1.12 5.72 -15.92
C PHE A 61 0.14 6.58 -16.14
N ALA A 62 0.41 6.96 -17.39
CA ALA A 62 1.51 7.88 -17.71
C ALA A 62 1.33 9.26 -17.07
N ARG A 63 0.11 9.82 -17.12
CA ARG A 63 -0.19 11.12 -16.55
C ARG A 63 -0.01 11.12 -15.02
N ASP A 64 -0.49 10.07 -14.34
CA ASP A 64 -0.34 9.95 -12.89
C ASP A 64 1.13 9.81 -12.51
N MET A 65 1.92 9.05 -13.28
CA MET A 65 3.35 8.94 -13.08
C MET A 65 4.10 10.26 -13.36
N MET A 66 3.64 11.07 -14.31
CA MET A 66 4.18 12.42 -14.55
C MET A 66 3.89 13.38 -13.40
N ALA A 67 2.69 13.31 -12.82
CA ALA A 67 2.24 14.20 -11.75
C ALA A 67 2.76 13.80 -10.36
N ARG A 68 3.50 12.69 -10.23
CA ARG A 68 4.00 12.18 -8.96
C ARG A 68 4.89 13.18 -8.22
N GLU A 69 4.77 13.23 -6.92
CA GLU A 69 5.65 13.99 -6.04
C GLU A 69 6.88 13.19 -5.62
N SER A 70 6.68 11.90 -5.34
CA SER A 70 7.76 10.99 -4.93
C SER A 70 8.21 10.10 -6.11
N ASN A 71 9.49 9.72 -6.13
CA ASN A 71 9.97 8.66 -7.01
C ASN A 71 9.65 7.25 -6.51
N VAL A 72 8.94 7.10 -5.38
CA VAL A 72 8.41 5.82 -4.91
C VAL A 72 6.99 5.64 -5.43
N ILE A 73 6.78 4.58 -6.20
CA ILE A 73 5.51 4.26 -6.85
C ILE A 73 5.06 2.89 -6.34
N LEU A 74 3.89 2.83 -5.72
CA LEU A 74 3.27 1.59 -5.27
C LEU A 74 2.26 1.11 -6.30
N ILE A 75 2.47 -0.07 -6.85
CA ILE A 75 1.47 -0.79 -7.61
C ILE A 75 0.89 -1.87 -6.69
N ASP A 76 -0.24 -1.55 -6.10
CA ASP A 76 -0.89 -2.38 -5.09
C ASP A 76 -1.71 -3.50 -5.74
N GLU A 77 -1.70 -4.70 -5.13
CA GLU A 77 -2.39 -5.89 -5.64
C GLU A 77 -1.98 -6.26 -7.09
N PHE A 78 -0.66 -6.30 -7.36
CA PHE A 78 -0.12 -6.62 -8.67
C PHE A 78 -0.52 -8.02 -9.16
N ASP A 79 -0.85 -8.92 -8.23
CA ASP A 79 -1.44 -10.24 -8.51
C ASP A 79 -2.81 -10.19 -9.20
N LYS A 80 -3.47 -9.02 -9.18
CA LYS A 80 -4.76 -8.78 -9.84
C LYS A 80 -4.64 -8.12 -11.21
N VAL A 81 -3.44 -7.72 -11.60
CA VAL A 81 -3.20 -7.12 -12.93
C VAL A 81 -3.51 -8.15 -14.01
N ASN A 82 -4.33 -7.75 -14.99
CA ASN A 82 -4.58 -8.60 -16.14
C ASN A 82 -3.28 -8.86 -16.91
N PRO A 83 -2.90 -10.12 -17.16
CA PRO A 83 -1.68 -10.45 -17.92
C PRO A 83 -1.56 -9.75 -19.29
N ALA A 84 -2.68 -9.39 -19.92
CA ALA A 84 -2.68 -8.61 -21.17
C ALA A 84 -1.99 -7.24 -21.02
N PHE A 85 -1.87 -6.72 -19.80
CA PHE A 85 -1.21 -5.44 -19.52
C PHE A 85 0.29 -5.57 -19.22
N TYR A 86 0.82 -6.77 -19.06
CA TYR A 86 2.23 -6.96 -18.69
C TYR A 86 3.21 -6.35 -19.71
N ASN A 87 2.85 -6.30 -20.98
CA ASN A 87 3.69 -5.67 -22.00
C ASN A 87 3.96 -4.18 -21.71
N ALA A 88 3.01 -3.47 -21.10
CA ALA A 88 3.17 -2.08 -20.71
C ALA A 88 4.22 -1.88 -19.59
N PHE A 89 4.47 -2.91 -18.79
CA PHE A 89 5.44 -2.87 -17.70
C PHE A 89 6.85 -3.34 -18.11
N TYR A 90 7.00 -4.02 -19.24
CA TYR A 90 8.31 -4.56 -19.61
C TYR A 90 9.34 -3.45 -19.87
N GLU A 91 9.02 -2.49 -20.73
CA GLU A 91 9.91 -1.35 -21.00
C GLU A 91 10.07 -0.47 -19.76
N LEU A 92 8.98 -0.28 -18.99
CA LEU A 92 9.00 0.48 -17.75
C LEU A 92 9.99 -0.10 -16.73
N PHE A 93 9.99 -1.41 -16.51
CA PHE A 93 10.85 -2.06 -15.51
C PHE A 93 12.28 -2.30 -16.03
N ASP A 94 12.44 -2.44 -17.36
CA ASP A 94 13.75 -2.65 -17.97
C ASP A 94 14.55 -1.36 -18.16
N GLU A 95 13.89 -0.29 -18.60
CA GLU A 95 14.54 0.94 -19.03
C GLU A 95 14.07 2.19 -18.26
N GLY A 96 13.01 2.06 -17.46
CA GLY A 96 12.41 3.20 -16.77
C GLY A 96 11.70 4.16 -17.71
N ARG A 97 11.21 3.66 -18.84
CA ARG A 97 10.45 4.44 -19.81
C ARG A 97 9.04 3.91 -19.93
N TYR A 98 8.07 4.80 -19.91
CA TYR A 98 6.68 4.45 -20.14
C TYR A 98 6.05 5.37 -21.18
N VAL A 99 5.47 4.79 -22.22
CA VAL A 99 4.85 5.52 -23.33
C VAL A 99 3.40 5.08 -23.46
N ASP A 100 2.49 6.03 -23.43
CA ASP A 100 1.11 5.83 -23.85
C ASP A 100 0.79 6.68 -25.09
N THR A 101 -0.48 6.73 -25.49
CA THR A 101 -0.92 7.49 -26.69
C THR A 101 -0.58 8.98 -26.60
N ASN A 102 -0.46 9.55 -25.39
CA ASN A 102 -0.36 10.98 -25.17
C ASN A 102 0.96 11.43 -24.52
N TYR A 103 1.65 10.53 -23.82
CA TYR A 103 2.79 10.86 -22.95
C TYR A 103 3.96 9.89 -23.12
N ASP A 104 5.18 10.44 -22.97
CA ASP A 104 6.45 9.71 -22.85
C ASP A 104 7.09 10.11 -21.52
N VAL A 105 7.20 9.17 -20.58
CA VAL A 105 7.58 9.45 -19.18
C VAL A 105 8.87 8.72 -18.84
N ASN A 106 9.86 9.45 -18.32
CA ASN A 106 11.10 8.88 -17.81
C ASN A 106 10.99 8.60 -16.30
N LEU A 107 11.22 7.37 -15.93
CA LEU A 107 11.12 6.80 -14.57
C LEU A 107 12.38 6.02 -14.16
N GLY A 108 13.50 6.25 -14.83
CA GLY A 108 14.76 5.52 -14.60
C GLY A 108 15.31 5.64 -13.18
N GLN A 109 14.85 6.60 -12.38
CA GLN A 109 15.22 6.75 -10.97
C GLN A 109 14.08 6.36 -10.01
N ALA A 110 12.99 5.78 -10.52
CA ALA A 110 11.86 5.38 -9.70
C ALA A 110 12.14 4.09 -8.93
N ILE A 111 11.46 3.95 -7.80
CA ILE A 111 11.36 2.72 -7.03
C ILE A 111 9.92 2.23 -7.14
N PHE A 112 9.74 1.13 -7.84
CA PHE A 112 8.46 0.44 -7.93
C PHE A 112 8.34 -0.58 -6.80
N LEU A 113 7.35 -0.39 -5.95
CA LEU A 113 6.95 -1.34 -4.93
C LEU A 113 5.67 -2.04 -5.43
N LEU A 114 5.78 -3.33 -5.71
CA LEU A 114 4.66 -4.16 -6.12
C LEU A 114 4.18 -4.93 -4.89
N THR A 115 2.87 -5.00 -4.63
CA THR A 115 2.36 -5.86 -3.56
C THR A 115 1.56 -7.02 -4.14
N CYS A 116 1.62 -8.16 -3.47
CA CYS A 116 0.76 -9.31 -3.76
C CYS A 116 0.49 -10.13 -2.48
N ASN A 117 -0.48 -11.07 -2.58
CA ASN A 117 -0.86 -11.93 -1.48
C ASN A 117 -0.40 -13.38 -1.66
N PHE A 118 0.58 -13.60 -2.52
CA PHE A 118 1.17 -14.94 -2.71
C PHE A 118 1.95 -15.40 -1.48
N GLY A 119 2.05 -16.71 -1.29
CA GLY A 119 2.72 -17.33 -0.16
C GLY A 119 4.21 -17.60 -0.38
N SER A 120 4.70 -17.59 -1.63
CA SER A 120 6.10 -17.88 -1.94
C SER A 120 6.57 -17.23 -3.25
N GLU A 121 7.90 -17.16 -3.44
CA GLU A 121 8.49 -16.68 -4.70
C GLU A 121 8.22 -17.64 -5.86
N GLU A 122 8.12 -18.95 -5.60
CA GLU A 122 7.75 -19.96 -6.61
C GLU A 122 6.36 -19.69 -7.14
N GLU A 123 5.42 -19.34 -6.27
CA GLU A 123 4.06 -18.98 -6.66
C GLU A 123 4.05 -17.69 -7.49
N ILE A 124 4.79 -16.66 -7.07
CA ILE A 124 4.95 -15.41 -7.83
C ILE A 124 5.47 -15.71 -9.24
N LYS A 125 6.56 -16.47 -9.33
CA LYS A 125 7.16 -16.86 -10.61
C LYS A 125 6.21 -17.65 -11.51
N LYS A 126 5.44 -18.57 -10.91
CA LYS A 126 4.46 -19.39 -11.65
C LYS A 126 3.34 -18.53 -12.23
N ILE A 127 2.83 -17.56 -11.48
CA ILE A 127 1.64 -16.78 -11.86
C ILE A 127 2.03 -15.62 -12.77
N LEU A 128 3.08 -14.88 -12.46
CA LEU A 128 3.54 -13.76 -13.29
C LEU A 128 4.27 -14.22 -14.56
N GLY A 129 4.75 -15.44 -14.57
CA GLY A 129 5.59 -15.99 -15.63
C GLY A 129 7.04 -15.48 -15.58
N PRO A 130 7.96 -16.20 -16.27
CA PRO A 130 9.39 -15.92 -16.17
C PRO A 130 9.78 -14.54 -16.71
N ALA A 131 9.06 -14.05 -17.72
CA ALA A 131 9.36 -12.76 -18.33
C ALA A 131 9.10 -11.58 -17.39
N MET A 132 7.98 -11.58 -16.64
CA MET A 132 7.69 -10.56 -15.65
C MET A 132 8.54 -10.75 -14.40
N PHE A 133 8.68 -11.97 -13.92
CA PHE A 133 9.46 -12.26 -12.72
C PHE A 133 10.92 -11.83 -12.84
N SER A 134 11.56 -12.00 -14.01
CA SER A 134 12.96 -11.59 -14.25
C SER A 134 13.21 -10.08 -14.13
N ARG A 135 12.16 -9.28 -14.13
CA ARG A 135 12.20 -7.81 -13.99
C ARG A 135 12.06 -7.34 -12.55
N ILE A 136 11.70 -8.25 -11.67
CA ILE A 136 11.62 -8.00 -10.23
C ILE A 136 13.02 -8.18 -9.65
N GLY A 137 13.59 -7.10 -9.12
CA GLY A 137 14.96 -7.11 -8.61
C GLY A 137 15.09 -7.88 -7.29
N CYS A 138 14.05 -7.85 -6.44
CA CYS A 138 14.01 -8.56 -5.16
C CYS A 138 12.57 -8.82 -4.71
N CYS A 139 12.34 -9.99 -4.13
CA CYS A 139 11.10 -10.34 -3.45
C CYS A 139 11.32 -10.28 -1.93
N ILE A 140 10.45 -9.57 -1.22
CA ILE A 140 10.51 -9.38 0.23
C ILE A 140 9.29 -10.02 0.85
N ALA A 141 9.52 -11.07 1.65
CA ALA A 141 8.48 -11.78 2.36
C ALA A 141 7.98 -10.97 3.56
N TYR A 142 6.66 -10.89 3.69
CA TYR A 142 5.99 -10.40 4.88
C TYR A 142 5.30 -11.58 5.57
N GLU A 143 5.65 -11.80 6.81
CA GLU A 143 5.05 -12.83 7.65
C GLU A 143 3.87 -12.27 8.44
N GLU A 144 3.10 -13.16 9.06
CA GLU A 144 2.10 -12.77 10.02
C GLU A 144 2.74 -12.03 11.20
N LEU A 145 2.06 -11.01 11.68
CA LEU A 145 2.55 -10.23 12.81
C LEU A 145 2.49 -11.05 14.10
N SER A 146 3.59 -11.03 14.86
CA SER A 146 3.60 -11.62 16.20
C SER A 146 2.66 -10.86 17.16
N THR A 147 2.30 -11.49 18.26
CA THR A 147 1.46 -10.85 19.30
C THR A 147 2.09 -9.56 19.79
N GLU A 148 3.41 -9.54 20.02
CA GLU A 148 4.14 -8.36 20.49
C GLU A 148 4.13 -7.23 19.44
N GLN A 149 4.26 -7.57 18.17
CA GLN A 149 4.15 -6.61 17.09
C GLN A 149 2.74 -6.01 17.00
N LYS A 150 1.69 -6.85 17.13
CA LYS A 150 0.30 -6.39 17.16
C LYS A 150 0.05 -5.47 18.35
N GLN A 151 0.55 -5.81 19.54
CA GLN A 151 0.46 -4.97 20.74
C GLN A 151 1.13 -3.61 20.56
N THR A 152 2.35 -3.60 19.98
CA THR A 152 3.06 -2.36 19.66
C THR A 152 2.26 -1.49 18.68
N ILE A 153 1.65 -2.09 17.66
CA ILE A 153 0.82 -1.37 16.69
C ILE A 153 -0.44 -0.81 17.36
N VAL A 154 -1.08 -1.57 18.25
CA VAL A 154 -2.24 -1.09 19.03
C VAL A 154 -1.87 0.14 19.84
N HIS A 155 -0.77 0.06 20.60
CA HIS A 155 -0.29 1.17 21.42
C HIS A 155 -0.03 2.41 20.59
N ASN A 156 0.76 2.29 19.51
CA ASN A 156 1.11 3.41 18.64
C ASN A 156 -0.13 4.01 17.95
N TRP A 157 -1.09 3.18 17.58
CA TRP A 157 -2.33 3.63 16.96
C TRP A 157 -3.24 4.36 17.96
N TYR A 158 -3.36 3.85 19.18
CA TYR A 158 -4.06 4.51 20.27
C TYR A 158 -3.48 5.90 20.55
N GLU A 159 -2.16 6.02 20.72
CA GLU A 159 -1.48 7.31 20.91
C GLU A 159 -1.71 8.27 19.75
N SER A 160 -1.70 7.76 18.52
CA SER A 160 -2.01 8.55 17.32
C SER A 160 -3.43 9.11 17.35
N ILE A 161 -4.41 8.32 17.79
CA ILE A 161 -5.80 8.79 17.94
C ILE A 161 -5.87 9.85 19.06
N LEU A 162 -5.28 9.59 20.23
CA LEU A 162 -5.28 10.54 21.34
C LEU A 162 -4.64 11.89 20.98
N SER A 163 -3.66 11.89 20.08
CA SER A 163 -2.94 13.11 19.66
C SER A 163 -3.81 14.11 18.91
N VAL A 164 -4.94 13.66 18.34
CA VAL A 164 -5.87 14.51 17.56
C VAL A 164 -7.14 14.86 18.32
N LEU A 165 -7.36 14.26 19.50
CA LEU A 165 -8.51 14.55 20.37
C LEU A 165 -8.29 15.84 21.17
N LYS A 166 -9.40 16.47 21.61
CA LYS A 166 -9.37 17.57 22.56
C LYS A 166 -8.98 17.07 23.95
N ALA A 167 -8.56 17.98 24.83
CA ALA A 167 -8.06 17.62 26.16
C ALA A 167 -9.08 16.87 27.02
N ASP A 168 -10.34 17.31 26.98
CA ASP A 168 -11.46 16.68 27.70
C ASP A 168 -11.82 15.31 27.14
N GLU A 169 -11.82 15.16 25.82
CA GLU A 169 -12.04 13.88 25.13
C GLU A 169 -10.92 12.89 25.46
N LYS A 170 -9.67 13.35 25.42
CA LYS A 170 -8.49 12.54 25.75
C LYS A 170 -8.56 12.04 27.19
N GLU A 171 -8.87 12.92 28.17
CA GLU A 171 -9.00 12.56 29.57
C GLU A 171 -10.08 11.49 29.79
N GLU A 172 -11.21 11.55 29.06
CA GLU A 172 -12.25 10.55 29.14
C GLU A 172 -11.82 9.18 28.62
N ILE A 173 -11.05 9.14 27.52
CA ILE A 173 -10.54 7.88 26.97
C ILE A 173 -9.45 7.28 27.87
N GLU A 174 -8.56 8.10 28.43
CA GLU A 174 -7.50 7.64 29.36
C GLU A 174 -8.03 7.04 30.66
N LYS A 175 -9.28 7.35 31.06
CA LYS A 175 -9.97 6.74 32.22
C LYS A 175 -10.50 5.32 31.93
N THR A 176 -10.52 4.90 30.67
CA THR A 176 -11.05 3.59 30.27
C THR A 176 -9.96 2.51 30.24
N ASP A 177 -10.37 1.25 30.20
CA ASP A 177 -9.48 0.10 30.00
C ASP A 177 -9.35 -0.32 28.51
N ILE A 178 -9.78 0.54 27.58
CA ILE A 178 -9.79 0.23 26.12
C ILE A 178 -8.41 -0.22 25.65
N LEU A 179 -7.35 0.55 25.96
CA LEU A 179 -5.99 0.19 25.54
C LEU A 179 -5.58 -1.17 26.09
N ASP A 180 -5.73 -1.38 27.39
CA ASP A 180 -5.33 -2.61 28.08
C ASP A 180 -6.09 -3.83 27.53
N TRP A 181 -7.37 -3.65 27.24
CA TRP A 181 -8.20 -4.70 26.65
C TRP A 181 -7.70 -5.10 25.27
N PHE A 182 -7.40 -4.14 24.39
CA PHE A 182 -6.93 -4.41 23.04
C PHE A 182 -5.51 -4.99 23.05
N ILE A 183 -4.61 -4.53 23.92
CA ILE A 183 -3.27 -5.12 24.08
C ILE A 183 -3.38 -6.59 24.50
N LYS A 184 -4.20 -6.89 25.52
CA LYS A 184 -4.39 -8.24 26.04
C LYS A 184 -5.03 -9.20 25.03
N ASN A 185 -5.87 -8.68 24.14
CA ASN A 185 -6.61 -9.48 23.16
C ASN A 185 -6.06 -9.36 21.73
N ALA A 186 -4.89 -8.75 21.52
CA ALA A 186 -4.32 -8.49 20.19
C ALA A 186 -4.12 -9.78 19.36
N GLU A 187 -3.80 -10.90 20.00
CA GLU A 187 -3.60 -12.20 19.35
C GLU A 187 -4.85 -12.75 18.64
N ARG A 188 -6.07 -12.35 19.11
CA ARG A 188 -7.34 -12.81 18.54
C ARG A 188 -7.63 -12.27 17.14
N TYR A 189 -6.82 -11.34 16.68
CA TYR A 189 -7.03 -10.66 15.40
C TYR A 189 -5.94 -11.07 14.39
N ASP A 190 -6.33 -11.82 13.37
CA ASP A 190 -5.42 -12.21 12.29
C ASP A 190 -5.10 -11.02 11.36
N ASN A 191 -6.00 -10.03 11.30
CA ASN A 191 -5.87 -8.88 10.41
C ASN A 191 -5.75 -7.58 11.20
N ILE A 192 -4.61 -6.91 11.05
CA ILE A 192 -4.33 -5.66 11.75
C ILE A 192 -5.29 -4.51 11.36
N ARG A 193 -5.87 -4.53 10.16
CA ARG A 193 -6.87 -3.52 9.76
C ARG A 193 -8.13 -3.65 10.60
N ILE A 194 -8.59 -4.89 10.83
CA ILE A 194 -9.77 -5.15 11.67
C ILE A 194 -9.47 -4.72 13.11
N LEU A 195 -8.29 -5.06 13.63
CA LEU A 195 -7.86 -4.67 14.96
C LEU A 195 -7.89 -3.14 15.14
N LYS A 196 -7.29 -2.40 14.20
CA LYS A 196 -7.30 -0.93 14.19
C LYS A 196 -8.73 -0.37 14.15
N THR A 197 -9.57 -0.84 13.23
CA THR A 197 -10.97 -0.38 13.11
C THR A 197 -11.77 -0.65 14.39
N LYS A 198 -11.54 -1.80 15.03
CA LYS A 198 -12.22 -2.11 16.31
C LYS A 198 -11.77 -1.21 17.46
N LEU A 199 -10.47 -0.88 17.53
CA LEU A 199 -9.95 0.09 18.49
C LEU A 199 -10.55 1.49 18.26
N GLU A 200 -10.55 1.97 17.01
CA GLU A 200 -11.18 3.24 16.64
C GLU A 200 -12.65 3.29 17.07
N ASN A 201 -13.42 2.27 16.71
CA ASN A 201 -14.83 2.20 17.05
C ASN A 201 -15.04 2.24 18.57
N ALA A 202 -14.27 1.49 19.36
CA ALA A 202 -14.39 1.48 20.82
C ALA A 202 -14.11 2.87 21.41
N ILE A 203 -13.13 3.60 20.88
CA ILE A 203 -12.83 4.97 21.32
C ILE A 203 -13.99 5.92 20.95
N PHE A 204 -14.45 5.88 19.70
CA PHE A 204 -15.52 6.78 19.22
C PHE A 204 -16.87 6.47 19.84
N ASP A 205 -17.19 5.19 20.12
CA ASP A 205 -18.40 4.80 20.83
C ASP A 205 -18.40 5.42 22.24
N ARG A 206 -17.27 5.33 22.96
CA ARG A 206 -17.13 5.94 24.29
C ARG A 206 -17.30 7.46 24.26
N LEU A 207 -16.66 8.14 23.31
CA LEU A 207 -16.81 9.59 23.16
C LEU A 207 -18.25 9.99 22.81
N SER A 208 -18.92 9.20 21.97
CA SER A 208 -20.31 9.44 21.61
C SER A 208 -21.25 9.32 22.81
N GLU A 209 -21.03 8.33 23.66
CA GLU A 209 -21.82 8.16 24.91
C GLU A 209 -21.69 9.38 25.85
N VAL A 210 -20.48 9.92 25.98
CA VAL A 210 -20.21 11.00 26.95
C VAL A 210 -20.60 12.37 26.40
N PHE A 211 -20.32 12.65 25.11
CA PHE A 211 -20.41 14.01 24.57
C PHE A 211 -21.58 14.24 23.59
N ILE A 212 -22.27 13.19 23.13
CA ILE A 212 -23.35 13.34 22.15
C ILE A 212 -24.71 12.90 22.71
N ILE A 213 -24.74 11.90 23.60
CA ILE A 213 -25.99 11.29 24.11
C ILE A 213 -26.32 11.85 25.52
N SER A 214 -25.41 12.56 26.15
CA SER A 214 -25.66 13.33 27.38
C SER A 214 -26.19 14.73 27.04
#